data_ff830e87e7d5ae5871de9233d51fbab7
#
_entry.id   ff830e87e7d5ae5871de9233d51fbab7
#
_cell.length_a   1.000
_cell.length_b   1.000
_cell.length_c   1.000
_cell.angle_alpha   90.00
_cell.angle_beta   90.00
_cell.angle_gamma   90.00
#
_symmetry.space_group_name_H-M   'P 1'
#
loop_
_entity.id
_entity.type
_entity.pdbx_description
1 polymer ?
#
loop_
_entity_poly.entity_id
_entity_poly.type
_entity_poly.pdbx_seq_one_letter_code
_entity_poly.pdbx_strand_id
1 'polypeptide(L)'
;MIIPVLDIMNGMAVSGKSGKRETYIPLKTIFHPSSNPYKIANALKDASAKRIYIADLDAIENRKPNYDIIKKINQELPVMLDSGVNTVNKAEEALEIAEKVIIATETLQSIDDLIDILDSNNKDRFIISIDIKDNEIFSKHLDMDIEDIVKKMGEINPPEIILLDISRVGTEKGVDHAIIKKFLKLDSSLIIGGGITSKDIEELEKLGLNKFLVGTALHANKLSI
;
A
#
# COMPACT_ATOMS: atom_id res chain seq x y z
N MET A 1 -0.08 -14.42 3.64
CA MET A 1 0.36 -14.06 2.27
C MET A 1 1.23 -12.82 2.35
N ILE A 2 2.47 -12.95 1.95
CA ILE A 2 3.38 -11.79 1.80
C ILE A 2 3.06 -11.09 0.48
N ILE A 3 2.90 -9.78 0.55
CA ILE A 3 2.68 -8.90 -0.60
C ILE A 3 3.92 -8.00 -0.70
N PRO A 4 4.78 -8.18 -1.70
CA PRO A 4 5.93 -7.31 -1.92
C PRO A 4 5.53 -5.86 -2.12
N VAL A 5 6.34 -4.94 -1.61
CA VAL A 5 6.18 -3.49 -1.79
C VAL A 5 7.28 -2.96 -2.69
N LEU A 6 6.92 -2.11 -3.65
CA LEU A 6 7.84 -1.44 -4.55
C LEU A 6 7.44 0.03 -4.72
N ASP A 7 8.27 0.93 -4.22
CA ASP A 7 8.11 2.37 -4.48
C ASP A 7 8.81 2.72 -5.78
N ILE A 8 8.16 3.49 -6.66
CA ILE A 8 8.71 3.95 -7.93
C ILE A 8 8.82 5.47 -7.92
N MET A 9 10.00 5.98 -8.27
CA MET A 9 10.27 7.41 -8.43
C MET A 9 11.25 7.62 -9.57
N ASN A 10 10.96 8.55 -10.48
CA ASN A 10 11.77 8.84 -11.67
C ASN A 10 12.09 7.57 -12.51
N GLY A 11 11.11 6.67 -12.66
CA GLY A 11 11.25 5.42 -13.43
C GLY A 11 12.09 4.33 -12.78
N MET A 12 12.50 4.50 -11.52
CA MET A 12 13.33 3.54 -10.78
C MET A 12 12.62 3.06 -9.52
N ALA A 13 12.87 1.82 -9.14
CA ALA A 13 12.52 1.34 -7.81
C ALA A 13 13.42 2.00 -6.77
N VAL A 14 12.80 2.53 -5.71
CA VAL A 14 13.48 3.28 -4.65
C VAL A 14 13.15 2.72 -3.27
N SER A 15 13.96 3.09 -2.28
CA SER A 15 13.71 2.79 -0.88
C SER A 15 14.07 3.96 0.01
N GLY A 16 13.30 4.14 1.08
CA GLY A 16 13.54 5.18 2.07
C GLY A 16 12.99 4.77 3.44
N LYS A 17 12.96 5.70 4.37
CA LYS A 17 12.47 5.47 5.73
C LYS A 17 11.44 6.51 6.13
N SER A 18 10.38 6.06 6.82
CA SER A 18 9.38 6.91 7.46
C SER A 18 8.78 7.99 6.54
N GLY A 19 8.61 7.68 5.25
CA GLY A 19 8.00 8.59 4.26
C GLY A 19 8.81 9.84 3.90
N LYS A 20 10.09 9.93 4.30
CA LYS A 20 10.97 11.07 3.96
C LYS A 20 11.49 10.95 2.53
N ARG A 21 10.64 11.29 1.55
CA ARG A 21 10.87 11.03 0.11
C ARG A 21 12.15 11.69 -0.43
N GLU A 22 12.58 12.83 0.11
CA GLU A 22 13.82 13.52 -0.22
C GLU A 22 15.09 12.71 0.07
N THR A 23 14.96 11.66 0.90
CA THR A 23 16.07 10.76 1.27
C THR A 23 16.07 9.44 0.51
N TYR A 24 15.10 9.24 -0.42
CA TYR A 24 14.98 7.98 -1.12
C TYR A 24 16.14 7.76 -2.08
N ILE A 25 16.63 6.53 -2.10
CA ILE A 25 17.75 6.08 -2.93
C ILE A 25 17.31 4.88 -3.79
N PRO A 26 18.00 4.59 -4.90
CA PRO A 26 17.73 3.38 -5.69
C PRO A 26 17.69 2.13 -4.82
N LEU A 27 16.63 1.33 -4.98
CA LEU A 27 16.40 0.12 -4.19
C LEU A 27 17.52 -0.90 -4.42
N LYS A 28 18.12 -1.37 -3.34
CA LYS A 28 18.99 -2.55 -3.32
C LYS A 28 18.17 -3.75 -2.89
N THR A 29 18.15 -4.81 -3.67
CA THR A 29 17.35 -6.00 -3.43
C THR A 29 18.10 -7.28 -3.82
N ILE A 30 17.77 -8.37 -3.14
CA ILE A 30 18.28 -9.70 -3.51
C ILE A 30 17.68 -10.24 -4.82
N PHE A 31 16.53 -9.72 -5.24
CA PHE A 31 15.79 -10.23 -6.40
C PHE A 31 16.43 -9.83 -7.74
N HIS A 32 17.05 -8.64 -7.81
CA HIS A 32 17.70 -8.18 -9.03
C HIS A 32 18.81 -7.14 -8.75
N PRO A 33 19.96 -7.17 -9.46
CA PRO A 33 21.08 -6.26 -9.20
C PRO A 33 20.81 -4.80 -9.60
N SER A 34 19.86 -4.54 -10.49
CA SER A 34 19.47 -3.17 -10.87
C SER A 34 18.17 -2.77 -10.22
N SER A 35 17.96 -1.46 -10.01
CA SER A 35 16.72 -0.87 -9.50
C SER A 35 15.64 -0.70 -10.59
N ASN A 36 15.65 -1.53 -11.64
CA ASN A 36 14.61 -1.52 -12.67
C ASN A 36 13.34 -2.17 -12.14
N PRO A 37 12.19 -1.44 -12.05
CA PRO A 37 10.97 -1.94 -11.41
C PRO A 37 10.41 -3.21 -12.09
N TYR A 38 10.42 -3.25 -13.43
CA TYR A 38 9.91 -4.39 -14.18
C TYR A 38 10.72 -5.66 -13.93
N LYS A 39 12.06 -5.55 -13.91
CA LYS A 39 12.94 -6.70 -13.65
C LYS A 39 12.79 -7.22 -12.22
N ILE A 40 12.64 -6.31 -11.25
CA ILE A 40 12.39 -6.69 -9.85
C ILE A 40 11.03 -7.39 -9.73
N ALA A 41 9.98 -6.83 -10.34
CA ALA A 41 8.65 -7.43 -10.29
C ALA A 41 8.60 -8.84 -10.90
N ASN A 42 9.30 -9.07 -12.02
CA ASN A 42 9.41 -10.41 -12.61
C ASN A 42 10.14 -11.39 -11.68
N ALA A 43 11.23 -10.98 -11.06
CA ALA A 43 11.94 -11.83 -10.10
C ALA A 43 11.08 -12.13 -8.85
N LEU A 44 10.25 -11.19 -8.40
CA LEU A 44 9.28 -11.41 -7.32
C LEU A 44 8.17 -12.40 -7.74
N LYS A 45 7.68 -12.31 -8.99
CA LYS A 45 6.76 -13.29 -9.58
C LYS A 45 7.39 -14.69 -9.60
N ASP A 46 8.63 -14.80 -10.06
CA ASP A 46 9.37 -16.08 -10.09
C ASP A 46 9.59 -16.65 -8.68
N ALA A 47 9.71 -15.77 -7.66
CA ALA A 47 9.73 -16.14 -6.25
C ALA A 47 8.35 -16.43 -5.65
N SER A 48 7.31 -16.58 -6.49
CA SER A 48 5.93 -16.97 -6.13
C SER A 48 5.04 -15.86 -5.54
N ALA A 49 5.39 -14.59 -5.67
CA ALA A 49 4.48 -13.49 -5.36
C ALA A 49 3.17 -13.63 -6.17
N LYS A 50 2.03 -13.41 -5.52
CA LYS A 50 0.70 -13.49 -6.16
C LYS A 50 0.19 -12.14 -6.61
N ARG A 51 0.63 -11.08 -5.98
CA ARG A 51 0.37 -9.68 -6.30
C ARG A 51 1.46 -8.80 -5.71
N ILE A 52 1.56 -7.57 -6.15
CA ILE A 52 2.54 -6.58 -5.69
C ILE A 52 1.85 -5.26 -5.37
N TYR A 53 2.24 -4.61 -4.26
CA TYR A 53 1.90 -3.22 -3.99
C TYR A 53 2.93 -2.31 -4.68
N ILE A 54 2.45 -1.34 -5.44
CA ILE A 54 3.31 -0.31 -6.06
C ILE A 54 2.81 1.07 -5.63
N ALA A 55 3.71 1.86 -5.02
CA ALA A 55 3.51 3.29 -4.84
C ALA A 55 4.19 4.04 -5.99
N ASP A 56 3.40 4.72 -6.83
CA ASP A 56 3.91 5.67 -7.82
C ASP A 56 4.12 7.03 -7.14
N LEU A 57 5.31 7.24 -6.58
CA LEU A 57 5.62 8.46 -5.83
C LEU A 57 5.58 9.72 -6.71
N ASP A 58 5.84 9.58 -8.00
CA ASP A 58 5.72 10.70 -8.93
C ASP A 58 4.25 11.10 -9.11
N ALA A 59 3.35 10.16 -9.31
CA ALA A 59 1.91 10.41 -9.41
C ALA A 59 1.34 10.99 -8.11
N ILE A 60 1.70 10.41 -6.94
CA ILE A 60 1.27 10.89 -5.61
C ILE A 60 1.69 12.36 -5.39
N GLU A 61 2.84 12.76 -5.91
CA GLU A 61 3.34 14.15 -5.84
C GLU A 61 2.91 15.04 -7.02
N ASN A 62 1.92 14.59 -7.82
CA ASN A 62 1.40 15.28 -8.99
C ASN A 62 2.49 15.59 -10.06
N ARG A 63 3.50 14.72 -10.16
CA ARG A 63 4.49 14.69 -11.24
C ARG A 63 4.04 13.73 -12.34
N LYS A 64 4.87 13.59 -13.39
CA LYS A 64 4.58 12.64 -14.48
C LYS A 64 4.55 11.20 -13.95
N PRO A 65 3.41 10.49 -14.05
CA PRO A 65 3.27 9.14 -13.52
C PRO A 65 4.12 8.12 -14.29
N ASN A 66 4.42 7.00 -13.64
CA ASN A 66 5.17 5.88 -14.19
C ASN A 66 4.26 4.79 -14.81
N TYR A 67 3.10 5.18 -15.34
CA TYR A 67 2.03 4.25 -15.76
C TYR A 67 2.47 3.24 -16.82
N ASP A 68 3.33 3.63 -17.78
CA ASP A 68 3.79 2.70 -18.83
C ASP A 68 4.53 1.48 -18.26
N ILE A 69 5.39 1.68 -17.28
CA ILE A 69 6.12 0.57 -16.66
C ILE A 69 5.23 -0.22 -15.71
N ILE A 70 4.33 0.45 -14.97
CA ILE A 70 3.39 -0.20 -14.05
C ILE A 70 2.41 -1.08 -14.82
N LYS A 71 1.88 -0.61 -15.95
CA LYS A 71 1.00 -1.40 -16.83
C LYS A 71 1.70 -2.66 -17.35
N LYS A 72 2.98 -2.57 -17.71
CA LYS A 72 3.78 -3.75 -18.10
C LYS A 72 3.95 -4.73 -16.93
N ILE A 73 4.19 -4.23 -15.72
CA ILE A 73 4.27 -5.08 -14.52
C ILE A 73 2.94 -5.79 -14.29
N ASN A 74 1.82 -5.05 -14.38
CA ASN A 74 0.47 -5.61 -14.15
C ASN A 74 0.09 -6.75 -15.12
N GLN A 75 0.67 -6.80 -16.31
CA GLN A 75 0.50 -7.91 -17.25
C GLN A 75 1.16 -9.22 -16.76
N GLU A 76 2.17 -9.11 -15.93
CA GLU A 76 2.95 -10.25 -15.44
C GLU A 76 2.60 -10.63 -13.99
N LEU A 77 2.36 -9.65 -13.14
CA LEU A 77 2.09 -9.79 -11.72
C LEU A 77 1.01 -8.77 -11.33
N PRO A 78 -0.18 -9.21 -10.84
CA PRO A 78 -1.27 -8.30 -10.46
C PRO A 78 -0.80 -7.18 -9.54
N VAL A 79 -1.07 -5.92 -9.92
CA VAL A 79 -0.63 -4.72 -9.22
C VAL A 79 -1.76 -4.14 -8.36
N MET A 80 -1.43 -3.80 -7.13
CA MET A 80 -2.19 -2.91 -6.24
C MET A 80 -1.50 -1.54 -6.32
N LEU A 81 -2.10 -0.59 -7.04
CA LEU A 81 -1.49 0.71 -7.36
C LEU A 81 -1.95 1.80 -6.41
N ASP A 82 -0.99 2.41 -5.71
CA ASP A 82 -1.16 3.71 -5.06
C ASP A 82 -0.52 4.78 -5.95
N SER A 83 -1.34 5.64 -6.52
CA SER A 83 -0.94 6.77 -7.36
C SER A 83 -1.56 8.10 -6.91
N GLY A 84 -2.00 8.17 -5.64
CA GLY A 84 -2.62 9.36 -5.08
C GLY A 84 -4.00 9.65 -5.66
N VAL A 85 -4.79 8.62 -5.87
CA VAL A 85 -6.18 8.73 -6.35
C VAL A 85 -7.06 9.44 -5.32
N ASN A 86 -7.68 10.53 -5.74
CA ASN A 86 -8.56 11.35 -4.91
C ASN A 86 -9.73 11.98 -5.70
N THR A 87 -9.96 11.55 -6.93
CA THR A 87 -11.09 11.94 -7.77
C THR A 87 -11.53 10.75 -8.64
N VAL A 88 -12.78 10.78 -9.12
CA VAL A 88 -13.34 9.75 -10.03
C VAL A 88 -12.46 9.60 -11.27
N ASN A 89 -12.06 10.70 -11.92
CA ASN A 89 -11.25 10.63 -13.15
C ASN A 89 -9.89 9.95 -12.90
N LYS A 90 -9.20 10.28 -11.79
CA LYS A 90 -7.93 9.60 -11.45
C LYS A 90 -8.14 8.12 -11.13
N ALA A 91 -9.29 7.77 -10.54
CA ALA A 91 -9.63 6.38 -10.28
C ALA A 91 -9.82 5.60 -11.58
N GLU A 92 -10.55 6.15 -12.55
CA GLU A 92 -10.75 5.55 -13.87
C GLU A 92 -9.42 5.36 -14.61
N GLU A 93 -8.55 6.39 -14.65
CA GLU A 93 -7.22 6.28 -15.24
C GLU A 93 -6.37 5.17 -14.57
N ALA A 94 -6.37 5.10 -13.23
CA ALA A 94 -5.59 4.09 -12.51
C ALA A 94 -6.14 2.67 -12.73
N LEU A 95 -7.46 2.49 -12.89
CA LEU A 95 -8.11 1.21 -13.19
C LEU A 95 -7.74 0.65 -14.58
N GLU A 96 -7.32 1.50 -15.52
CA GLU A 96 -6.75 1.11 -16.83
C GLU A 96 -5.32 0.53 -16.72
N ILE A 97 -4.65 0.80 -15.61
CA ILE A 97 -3.21 0.53 -15.39
C ILE A 97 -3.01 -0.70 -14.52
N ALA A 98 -3.82 -0.87 -13.46
CA ALA A 98 -3.59 -1.85 -12.40
C ALA A 98 -4.81 -2.74 -12.13
N GLU A 99 -4.58 -3.91 -11.54
CA GLU A 99 -5.62 -4.86 -11.10
C GLU A 99 -6.47 -4.27 -9.97
N LYS A 100 -5.85 -3.64 -8.99
CA LYS A 100 -6.48 -2.94 -7.87
C LYS A 100 -5.93 -1.53 -7.76
N VAL A 101 -6.77 -0.60 -7.34
CA VAL A 101 -6.41 0.79 -7.11
C VAL A 101 -6.54 1.12 -5.62
N ILE A 102 -5.56 1.81 -5.07
CA ILE A 102 -5.54 2.20 -3.67
C ILE A 102 -5.99 3.65 -3.54
N ILE A 103 -6.93 3.88 -2.62
CA ILE A 103 -7.35 5.21 -2.19
C ILE A 103 -6.81 5.40 -0.77
N ALA A 104 -5.84 6.30 -0.62
CA ALA A 104 -5.10 6.49 0.62
C ALA A 104 -5.57 7.74 1.38
N THR A 105 -5.67 7.65 2.71
CA THR A 105 -6.03 8.81 3.55
C THR A 105 -5.04 9.96 3.42
N GLU A 106 -3.77 9.70 3.08
CA GLU A 106 -2.75 10.74 2.81
C GLU A 106 -3.21 11.74 1.75
N THR A 107 -3.87 11.26 0.68
CA THR A 107 -4.17 12.07 -0.51
C THR A 107 -5.67 12.34 -0.70
N LEU A 108 -6.52 11.63 0.01
CA LEU A 108 -7.97 11.81 -0.03
C LEU A 108 -8.37 13.18 0.53
N GLN A 109 -9.25 13.91 -0.16
CA GLN A 109 -9.64 15.26 0.25
C GLN A 109 -10.84 15.26 1.19
N SER A 110 -11.80 14.34 0.96
CA SER A 110 -12.98 14.16 1.81
C SER A 110 -13.50 12.72 1.77
N ILE A 111 -14.34 12.36 2.73
CA ILE A 111 -15.06 11.08 2.69
C ILE A 111 -16.10 11.04 1.57
N ASP A 112 -16.66 12.19 1.20
CA ASP A 112 -17.61 12.27 0.09
C ASP A 112 -16.92 11.93 -1.25
N ASP A 113 -15.70 12.40 -1.48
CA ASP A 113 -14.91 12.00 -2.66
C ASP A 113 -14.64 10.48 -2.69
N LEU A 114 -14.38 9.87 -1.53
CA LEU A 114 -14.23 8.41 -1.44
C LEU A 114 -15.52 7.71 -1.85
N ILE A 115 -16.67 8.17 -1.37
CA ILE A 115 -17.98 7.61 -1.70
C ILE A 115 -18.26 7.76 -3.19
N ASP A 116 -18.02 8.94 -3.76
CA ASP A 116 -18.22 9.22 -5.19
C ASP A 116 -17.36 8.30 -6.08
N ILE A 117 -16.09 8.06 -5.70
CA ILE A 117 -15.20 7.14 -6.42
C ILE A 117 -15.74 5.71 -6.37
N LEU A 118 -16.18 5.25 -5.19
CA LEU A 118 -16.67 3.89 -5.01
C LEU A 118 -18.03 3.67 -5.69
N ASP A 119 -18.92 4.67 -5.70
CA ASP A 119 -20.24 4.57 -6.32
C ASP A 119 -20.17 4.66 -7.86
N SER A 120 -19.17 5.36 -8.38
CA SER A 120 -18.96 5.51 -9.83
C SER A 120 -18.27 4.29 -10.45
N ASN A 121 -17.75 3.33 -9.65
CA ASN A 121 -16.92 2.25 -10.12
C ASN A 121 -17.25 0.91 -9.41
N ASN A 122 -16.64 -0.17 -9.90
CA ASN A 122 -16.70 -1.46 -9.21
C ASN A 122 -15.87 -1.44 -7.92
N LYS A 123 -16.55 -1.43 -6.77
CA LYS A 123 -15.92 -1.40 -5.42
C LYS A 123 -14.86 -2.49 -5.21
N ASP A 124 -15.03 -3.66 -5.85
CA ASP A 124 -14.07 -4.76 -5.71
C ASP A 124 -12.70 -4.46 -6.31
N ARG A 125 -12.59 -3.42 -7.13
CA ARG A 125 -11.32 -2.97 -7.71
C ARG A 125 -10.55 -2.01 -6.80
N PHE A 126 -11.14 -1.59 -5.67
CA PHE A 126 -10.51 -0.63 -4.75
C PHE A 126 -10.08 -1.25 -3.44
N ILE A 127 -9.02 -0.69 -2.88
CA ILE A 127 -8.51 -0.94 -1.54
C ILE A 127 -8.37 0.41 -0.85
N ILE A 128 -8.90 0.55 0.37
CA ILE A 128 -8.74 1.78 1.13
C ILE A 128 -7.49 1.66 1.99
N SER A 129 -6.53 2.58 1.85
CA SER A 129 -5.36 2.65 2.73
C SER A 129 -5.62 3.66 3.84
N ILE A 130 -5.59 3.17 5.07
CA ILE A 130 -5.59 3.99 6.28
C ILE A 130 -4.13 4.17 6.69
N ASP A 131 -3.62 5.34 6.38
CA ASP A 131 -2.24 5.71 6.69
C ASP A 131 -2.17 6.24 8.11
N ILE A 132 -1.25 5.71 8.90
CA ILE A 132 -1.08 6.03 10.32
C ILE A 132 0.32 6.60 10.51
N LYS A 133 0.42 7.68 11.26
CA LYS A 133 1.68 8.29 11.64
C LYS A 133 1.60 8.76 13.08
N ASP A 134 2.57 8.34 13.89
CA ASP A 134 2.64 8.73 15.30
C ASP A 134 1.33 8.45 16.09
N ASN A 135 0.66 7.33 15.75
CA ASN A 135 -0.63 6.84 16.29
C ASN A 135 -1.86 7.69 15.92
N GLU A 136 -1.75 8.56 14.93
CA GLU A 136 -2.84 9.38 14.39
C GLU A 136 -3.07 9.04 12.92
N ILE A 137 -4.26 9.37 12.40
CA ILE A 137 -4.54 9.25 10.96
C ILE A 137 -3.65 10.25 10.21
N PHE A 138 -2.85 9.75 9.29
CA PHE A 138 -2.05 10.58 8.43
C PHE A 138 -2.88 11.01 7.23
N SER A 139 -3.28 12.27 7.23
CA SER A 139 -4.01 12.92 6.15
C SER A 139 -3.63 14.40 6.06
N LYS A 140 -3.77 14.95 4.86
CA LYS A 140 -3.60 16.38 4.62
C LYS A 140 -4.92 17.16 4.75
N HIS A 141 -6.05 16.46 4.68
CA HIS A 141 -7.36 17.08 4.51
C HIS A 141 -8.44 16.52 5.44
N LEU A 142 -8.32 15.26 5.89
CA LEU A 142 -9.28 14.65 6.78
C LEU A 142 -8.91 14.99 8.23
N ASP A 143 -9.85 15.61 8.94
CA ASP A 143 -9.79 15.85 10.40
C ASP A 143 -10.62 14.76 11.10
N MET A 144 -10.05 13.56 11.21
CA MET A 144 -10.71 12.39 11.78
C MET A 144 -9.74 11.61 12.66
N ASP A 145 -10.21 11.13 13.78
CA ASP A 145 -9.43 10.20 14.60
C ASP A 145 -9.63 8.74 14.15
N ILE A 146 -8.94 7.82 14.84
CA ILE A 146 -8.98 6.39 14.48
C ILE A 146 -10.38 5.81 14.69
N GLU A 147 -11.10 6.22 15.73
CA GLU A 147 -12.46 5.76 16.03
C GLU A 147 -13.44 6.20 14.94
N ASP A 148 -13.33 7.45 14.51
CA ASP A 148 -14.15 8.01 13.42
C ASP A 148 -13.91 7.28 12.10
N ILE A 149 -12.64 7.03 11.75
CA ILE A 149 -12.28 6.26 10.55
C ILE A 149 -12.81 4.83 10.64
N VAL A 150 -12.64 4.14 11.77
CA VAL A 150 -13.15 2.77 11.95
C VAL A 150 -14.68 2.74 11.78
N LYS A 151 -15.40 3.71 12.38
CA LYS A 151 -16.85 3.83 12.21
C LYS A 151 -17.21 4.03 10.74
N LYS A 152 -16.53 4.96 10.06
CA LYS A 152 -16.78 5.28 8.65
C LYS A 152 -16.49 4.10 7.74
N MET A 153 -15.39 3.35 7.98
CA MET A 153 -15.11 2.12 7.22
C MET A 153 -16.15 1.03 7.46
N GLY A 154 -16.73 0.93 8.66
CA GLY A 154 -17.86 0.04 8.93
C GLY A 154 -19.12 0.41 8.15
N GLU A 155 -19.40 1.70 7.93
CA GLU A 155 -20.54 2.19 7.12
C GLU A 155 -20.31 1.92 5.62
N ILE A 156 -19.11 2.19 5.10
CA ILE A 156 -18.74 2.02 3.68
C ILE A 156 -18.56 0.54 3.33
N ASN A 157 -18.06 -0.25 4.26
CA ASN A 157 -17.75 -1.67 4.13
C ASN A 157 -16.96 -2.02 2.87
N PRO A 158 -15.73 -1.47 2.71
CA PRO A 158 -14.88 -1.80 1.56
C PRO A 158 -14.39 -3.25 1.65
N PRO A 159 -14.16 -3.96 0.52
CA PRO A 159 -13.72 -5.36 0.53
C PRO A 159 -12.36 -5.57 1.19
N GLU A 160 -11.41 -4.65 0.98
CA GLU A 160 -10.06 -4.72 1.54
C GLU A 160 -9.65 -3.36 2.12
N ILE A 161 -8.98 -3.38 3.27
CA ILE A 161 -8.38 -2.21 3.92
C ILE A 161 -6.90 -2.49 4.16
N ILE A 162 -6.04 -1.56 3.78
CA ILE A 162 -4.65 -1.51 4.22
C ILE A 162 -4.58 -0.68 5.49
N LEU A 163 -3.90 -1.19 6.52
CA LEU A 163 -3.43 -0.41 7.67
C LEU A 163 -1.93 -0.22 7.50
N LEU A 164 -1.50 0.99 7.17
CA LEU A 164 -0.10 1.32 6.90
C LEU A 164 0.46 2.29 7.95
N ASP A 165 1.32 1.80 8.83
CA ASP A 165 2.05 2.68 9.77
C ASP A 165 3.29 3.26 9.09
N ILE A 166 3.15 4.50 8.59
CA ILE A 166 4.20 5.24 7.87
C ILE A 166 5.43 5.50 8.77
N SER A 167 5.21 5.76 10.07
CA SER A 167 6.31 6.00 11.02
C SER A 167 7.24 4.79 11.15
N ARG A 168 6.73 3.59 10.87
CA ARG A 168 7.45 2.32 11.00
C ARG A 168 8.01 1.78 9.68
N VAL A 169 7.60 2.35 8.53
CA VAL A 169 8.11 1.94 7.21
C VAL A 169 9.64 2.02 7.17
N GLY A 170 10.28 0.94 6.74
CA GLY A 170 11.73 0.83 6.64
C GLY A 170 12.49 0.72 7.96
N THR A 171 11.81 0.61 9.11
CA THR A 171 12.45 0.58 10.43
C THR A 171 12.56 -0.81 11.05
N GLU A 172 11.76 -1.79 10.60
CA GLU A 172 11.64 -3.14 11.17
C GLU A 172 11.32 -3.11 12.70
N LYS A 173 10.54 -2.12 13.14
CA LYS A 173 10.15 -1.95 14.55
C LYS A 173 8.88 -2.72 14.94
N GLY A 174 8.33 -3.47 13.98
CA GLY A 174 7.05 -4.16 14.17
C GLY A 174 5.84 -3.23 14.04
N VAL A 175 4.65 -3.76 14.31
CA VAL A 175 3.37 -3.08 14.13
C VAL A 175 2.71 -2.70 15.45
N ASP A 176 1.75 -1.78 15.42
CA ASP A 176 0.96 -1.41 16.58
C ASP A 176 -0.29 -2.30 16.70
N HIS A 177 -0.21 -3.30 17.60
CA HIS A 177 -1.31 -4.23 17.83
C HIS A 177 -2.57 -3.56 18.43
N ALA A 178 -2.44 -2.46 19.16
CA ALA A 178 -3.59 -1.78 19.77
C ALA A 178 -4.44 -1.10 18.70
N ILE A 179 -3.80 -0.48 17.71
CA ILE A 179 -4.48 0.11 16.57
C ILE A 179 -5.12 -0.97 15.70
N ILE A 180 -4.37 -2.02 15.33
CA ILE A 180 -4.88 -3.13 14.51
C ILE A 180 -6.16 -3.73 15.12
N LYS A 181 -6.19 -3.96 16.43
CA LYS A 181 -7.36 -4.53 17.13
C LYS A 181 -8.64 -3.71 16.95
N LYS A 182 -8.56 -2.39 16.77
CA LYS A 182 -9.74 -1.54 16.54
C LYS A 182 -10.42 -1.85 15.20
N PHE A 183 -9.65 -2.30 14.20
CA PHE A 183 -10.14 -2.63 12.87
C PHE A 183 -10.59 -4.10 12.73
N LEU A 184 -10.24 -5.00 13.66
CA LEU A 184 -10.63 -6.42 13.58
C LEU A 184 -12.15 -6.66 13.62
N LYS A 185 -12.93 -5.68 14.06
CA LYS A 185 -14.40 -5.76 14.08
C LYS A 185 -15.06 -5.47 12.74
N LEU A 186 -14.31 -5.02 11.75
CA LEU A 186 -14.81 -4.74 10.39
C LEU A 186 -14.88 -6.04 9.59
N ASP A 187 -15.85 -6.15 8.70
CA ASP A 187 -15.99 -7.29 7.78
C ASP A 187 -14.97 -7.24 6.62
N SER A 188 -14.26 -6.13 6.47
CA SER A 188 -13.22 -5.94 5.45
C SER A 188 -12.02 -6.86 5.70
N SER A 189 -11.43 -7.38 4.62
CA SER A 189 -10.16 -8.10 4.71
C SER A 189 -9.00 -7.12 4.96
N LEU A 190 -8.31 -7.27 6.09
CA LEU A 190 -7.21 -6.38 6.47
C LEU A 190 -5.88 -6.81 5.85
N ILE A 191 -5.12 -5.84 5.38
CA ILE A 191 -3.74 -5.96 4.90
C ILE A 191 -2.89 -5.08 5.81
N ILE A 192 -1.88 -5.65 6.46
CA ILE A 192 -1.07 -4.92 7.44
C ILE A 192 0.27 -4.53 6.82
N GLY A 193 0.67 -3.27 7.01
CA GLY A 193 1.95 -2.73 6.54
C GLY A 193 2.62 -1.79 7.54
N GLY A 194 3.92 -1.55 7.35
CA GLY A 194 4.70 -0.67 8.22
C GLY A 194 5.65 -1.42 9.16
N GLY A 195 6.88 -1.67 8.72
CA GLY A 195 7.94 -2.25 9.55
C GLY A 195 7.76 -3.71 9.96
N ILE A 196 6.99 -4.50 9.23
CA ILE A 196 6.65 -5.90 9.50
C ILE A 196 7.91 -6.76 9.68
N THR A 197 7.91 -7.56 10.75
CA THR A 197 8.93 -8.58 11.05
C THR A 197 8.32 -10.00 11.02
N SER A 198 9.16 -11.05 11.05
CA SER A 198 8.67 -12.44 11.14
C SER A 198 7.86 -12.69 12.41
N LYS A 199 8.25 -12.08 13.51
CA LYS A 199 7.51 -12.20 14.79
C LYS A 199 6.12 -11.57 14.70
N ASP A 200 5.99 -10.41 14.03
CA ASP A 200 4.68 -9.78 13.84
C ASP A 200 3.75 -10.68 13.02
N ILE A 201 4.26 -11.33 11.96
CA ILE A 201 3.46 -12.25 11.14
C ILE A 201 2.88 -13.38 12.01
N GLU A 202 3.73 -14.05 12.81
CA GLU A 202 3.29 -15.13 13.70
C GLU A 202 2.23 -14.68 14.72
N GLU A 203 2.36 -13.46 15.27
CA GLU A 203 1.41 -12.90 16.23
C GLU A 203 0.09 -12.48 15.55
N LEU A 204 0.17 -11.88 14.38
CA LEU A 204 -1.00 -11.41 13.62
C LEU A 204 -1.80 -12.57 13.01
N GLU A 205 -1.15 -13.64 12.59
CA GLU A 205 -1.82 -14.86 12.13
C GLU A 205 -2.70 -15.49 13.22
N LYS A 206 -2.29 -15.44 14.49
CA LYS A 206 -3.12 -15.87 15.63
C LYS A 206 -4.39 -15.02 15.81
N LEU A 207 -4.40 -13.79 15.27
CA LEU A 207 -5.56 -12.91 15.24
C LEU A 207 -6.41 -13.09 13.96
N GLY A 208 -6.08 -14.06 13.10
CA GLY A 208 -6.77 -14.34 11.84
C GLY A 208 -6.31 -13.46 10.67
N LEU A 209 -5.29 -12.64 10.83
CA LEU A 209 -4.72 -11.80 9.77
C LEU A 209 -3.69 -12.60 8.96
N ASN A 210 -3.79 -12.51 7.64
CA ASN A 210 -2.99 -13.35 6.74
C ASN A 210 -2.42 -12.62 5.52
N LYS A 211 -2.55 -11.28 5.46
CA LYS A 211 -2.06 -10.45 4.36
C LYS A 211 -1.14 -9.35 4.90
N PHE A 212 0.09 -9.29 4.40
CA PHE A 212 1.14 -8.40 4.93
C PHE A 212 1.88 -7.71 3.79
N LEU A 213 1.97 -6.37 3.84
CA LEU A 213 2.84 -5.57 2.96
C LEU A 213 4.26 -5.61 3.51
N VAL A 214 5.18 -6.18 2.76
CA VAL A 214 6.57 -6.32 3.18
C VAL A 214 7.52 -5.73 2.13
N GLY A 215 8.19 -4.65 2.51
CA GLY A 215 9.20 -3.99 1.69
C GLY A 215 10.61 -4.38 2.15
N THR A 216 11.20 -3.59 3.04
CA THR A 216 12.61 -3.67 3.46
C THR A 216 13.05 -5.06 3.88
N ALA A 217 12.28 -5.73 4.74
CA ALA A 217 12.65 -7.06 5.24
C ALA A 217 12.70 -8.12 4.11
N LEU A 218 11.80 -8.03 3.12
CA LEU A 218 11.78 -8.91 1.97
C LEU A 218 12.97 -8.64 1.03
N HIS A 219 13.18 -7.37 0.67
CA HIS A 219 14.28 -6.98 -0.23
C HIS A 219 15.67 -7.25 0.37
N ALA A 220 15.78 -7.26 1.70
CA ALA A 220 17.01 -7.57 2.45
C ALA A 220 17.17 -9.07 2.81
N ASN A 221 16.33 -9.97 2.28
CA ASN A 221 16.33 -11.41 2.58
C ASN A 221 16.12 -11.77 4.06
N LYS A 222 15.35 -10.95 4.78
CA LYS A 222 15.00 -11.24 6.19
C LYS A 222 13.64 -11.94 6.32
N LEU A 223 12.82 -11.85 5.27
CA LEU A 223 11.56 -12.54 5.08
C LEU A 223 11.50 -13.12 3.66
N SER A 224 10.79 -14.24 3.50
CA SER A 224 10.51 -14.88 2.19
C SER A 224 9.02 -14.76 1.83
N ILE A 225 8.73 -14.86 0.53
CA ILE A 225 7.36 -14.87 -0.02
C ILE A 225 6.67 -16.19 0.31
#